data_c797d9a65d27de2e14951f0e8172d0d5
#
_entry.id   c797d9a65d27de2e14951f0e8172d0d5
#
_cell.length_a   1.000
_cell.length_b   1.000
_cell.length_c   1.000
_cell.angle_alpha   90.00
_cell.angle_beta   90.00
_cell.angle_gamma   90.00
#
_symmetry.space_group_name_H-M   'P 1'
#
loop_
_entity.id
_entity.type
_entity.pdbx_description
1 polymer ?
#
loop_
_entity_poly.entity_id
_entity_poly.type
_entity_poly.pdbx_seq_one_letter_code
_entity_poly.pdbx_strand_id
1 'polypeptide(L)'
;TKIMPAETFPLIDEMFRRGITFTPASGRQLPNLKKLFEPALGKIAIIAENGGLCYMGGEVIYCNPTPADDILYALDIIKRQKHLFPLWSGVDCAYYDSDDGMFEEVLLRSYSNAKRVDNLESAVKNNTILKISVWDKLPAAEHAAGVLIPKIKGLRTKVSGYDWLDVCTESADKGKALCALMQKLGITKEQCVAFGDHMD
;
A
#
# COMPACT_ATOMS: atom_id res chain seq x y z
N THR A 1 11.01 -4.30 14.88
CA THR A 1 10.84 -2.83 14.75
C THR A 1 11.94 -2.33 13.83
N LYS A 2 11.61 -1.91 12.62
CA LYS A 2 12.59 -1.29 11.72
C LYS A 2 12.80 0.15 12.22
N ILE A 3 13.89 0.37 12.92
CA ILE A 3 14.30 1.69 13.38
C ILE A 3 14.94 2.40 12.18
N MET A 4 14.52 3.63 11.93
CA MET A 4 15.13 4.49 10.91
C MET A 4 16.54 4.89 11.43
N PRO A 5 17.62 4.74 10.63
CA PRO A 5 18.94 5.24 11.00
C PRO A 5 18.91 6.74 11.29
N ALA A 6 19.70 7.19 12.26
CA ALA A 6 19.72 8.60 12.69
C ALA A 6 20.15 9.55 11.55
N GLU A 7 20.96 9.06 10.64
CA GLU A 7 21.50 9.81 9.49
C GLU A 7 20.45 10.03 8.37
N THR A 8 19.31 9.31 8.42
CA THR A 8 18.33 9.32 7.32
C THR A 8 17.79 10.73 7.04
N PHE A 9 17.34 11.45 8.06
CA PHE A 9 16.77 12.78 7.85
C PHE A 9 17.81 13.85 7.49
N PRO A 10 18.99 13.92 8.14
CA PRO A 10 20.09 14.78 7.68
C PRO A 10 20.48 14.53 6.22
N LEU A 11 20.51 13.26 5.78
CA LEU A 11 20.82 12.91 4.40
C LEU A 11 19.72 13.37 3.42
N ILE A 12 18.44 13.19 3.77
CA ILE A 12 17.30 13.70 2.98
C ILE A 12 17.39 15.23 2.84
N ASP A 13 17.75 15.94 3.91
CA ASP A 13 17.92 17.39 3.89
C ASP A 13 19.04 17.82 2.95
N GLU A 14 20.17 17.09 2.95
CA GLU A 14 21.27 17.35 2.02
C GLU A 14 20.87 17.06 0.57
N MET A 15 20.16 15.95 0.31
CA MET A 15 19.63 15.63 -1.02
C MET A 15 18.73 16.74 -1.52
N PHE A 16 17.78 17.19 -0.68
CA PHE A 16 16.84 18.27 -1.04
C PHE A 16 17.57 19.58 -1.37
N ARG A 17 18.60 19.97 -0.59
CA ARG A 17 19.42 21.16 -0.88
C ARG A 17 20.17 21.07 -2.23
N ARG A 18 20.49 19.86 -2.68
CA ARG A 18 21.11 19.58 -3.99
C ARG A 18 20.09 19.41 -5.13
N GLY A 19 18.80 19.62 -4.90
CA GLY A 19 17.77 19.43 -5.90
C GLY A 19 17.45 17.95 -6.20
N ILE A 20 17.81 17.04 -5.29
CA ILE A 20 17.53 15.60 -5.42
C ILE A 20 16.29 15.25 -4.59
N THR A 21 15.25 14.71 -5.24
CA THR A 21 14.03 14.26 -4.59
C THR A 21 14.20 12.83 -4.08
N PHE A 22 14.29 12.66 -2.78
CA PHE A 22 14.22 11.33 -2.16
C PHE A 22 12.78 10.80 -2.24
N THR A 23 12.61 9.52 -2.64
CA THR A 23 11.29 8.94 -2.83
C THR A 23 11.22 7.53 -2.25
N PRO A 24 10.72 7.36 -1.00
CA PRO A 24 10.42 6.02 -0.48
C PRO A 24 9.31 5.38 -1.30
N ALA A 25 9.53 4.13 -1.75
CA ALA A 25 8.57 3.33 -2.50
C ALA A 25 8.25 2.03 -1.72
N SER A 26 6.99 1.85 -1.31
CA SER A 26 6.59 0.77 -0.40
C SER A 26 5.19 0.25 -0.68
N GLY A 27 4.92 -0.99 -0.23
CA GLY A 27 3.56 -1.54 -0.15
C GLY A 27 2.74 -1.00 1.03
N ARG A 28 3.34 -0.21 1.92
CA ARG A 28 2.66 0.37 3.08
C ARG A 28 1.64 1.42 2.67
N GLN A 29 0.64 1.60 3.54
CA GLN A 29 -0.36 2.66 3.42
C GLN A 29 0.29 4.05 3.47
N LEU A 30 -0.25 5.02 2.69
CA LEU A 30 0.24 6.40 2.67
C LEU A 30 0.28 7.05 4.07
N PRO A 31 -0.75 6.96 4.93
CA PRO A 31 -0.68 7.49 6.29
C PRO A 31 0.49 6.93 7.11
N ASN A 32 0.82 5.65 6.97
CA ASN A 32 1.96 5.05 7.66
C ASN A 32 3.29 5.63 7.19
N LEU A 33 3.43 5.86 5.87
CA LEU A 33 4.64 6.46 5.30
C LEU A 33 4.75 7.94 5.67
N LYS A 34 3.63 8.69 5.65
CA LYS A 34 3.60 10.07 6.13
C LYS A 34 4.07 10.17 7.58
N LYS A 35 3.57 9.31 8.47
CA LYS A 35 4.00 9.26 9.87
C LYS A 35 5.49 8.92 10.01
N LEU A 36 5.98 7.95 9.22
CA LEU A 36 7.39 7.52 9.26
C LEU A 36 8.35 8.62 8.79
N PHE A 37 7.95 9.40 7.78
CA PHE A 37 8.76 10.46 7.17
C PHE A 37 8.28 11.87 7.54
N GLU A 38 7.52 12.02 8.64
CA GLU A 38 6.95 13.31 9.07
C GLU A 38 7.94 14.49 9.01
N PRO A 39 9.20 14.36 9.49
CA PRO A 39 10.14 15.49 9.46
C PRO A 39 10.58 15.91 8.05
N ALA A 40 10.30 15.09 7.04
CA ALA A 40 10.75 15.30 5.67
C ALA A 40 9.60 15.51 4.67
N LEU A 41 8.33 15.52 5.10
CA LEU A 41 7.16 15.50 4.19
C LEU A 41 7.16 16.61 3.14
N GLY A 42 7.67 17.80 3.45
CA GLY A 42 7.78 18.93 2.50
C GLY A 42 8.96 18.80 1.50
N LYS A 43 9.80 17.78 1.60
CA LYS A 43 11.06 17.62 0.85
C LYS A 43 11.13 16.35 0.03
N ILE A 44 10.16 15.45 0.18
CA ILE A 44 10.15 14.12 -0.45
C ILE A 44 8.88 13.90 -1.29
N ALA A 45 8.96 12.95 -2.21
CA ALA A 45 7.76 12.29 -2.74
C ALA A 45 7.58 10.93 -2.05
N ILE A 46 6.40 10.33 -2.12
CA ILE A 46 6.10 9.02 -1.53
C ILE A 46 5.35 8.17 -2.55
N ILE A 47 5.86 6.98 -2.86
CA ILE A 47 5.13 5.95 -3.60
C ILE A 47 4.62 4.92 -2.60
N ALA A 48 3.30 4.80 -2.48
CA ALA A 48 2.61 3.95 -1.51
C ALA A 48 1.79 2.85 -2.20
N GLU A 49 1.23 1.95 -1.40
CA GLU A 49 0.25 0.92 -1.83
C GLU A 49 0.74 0.09 -3.03
N ASN A 50 1.99 -0.41 -2.97
CA ASN A 50 2.63 -1.17 -4.07
C ASN A 50 2.71 -0.41 -5.40
N GLY A 51 2.71 0.93 -5.37
CA GLY A 51 2.68 1.78 -6.56
C GLY A 51 1.26 2.15 -7.03
N GLY A 52 0.24 1.87 -6.21
CA GLY A 52 -1.13 2.33 -6.46
C GLY A 52 -1.29 3.85 -6.28
N LEU A 53 -0.32 4.51 -5.62
CA LEU A 53 -0.41 5.94 -5.31
C LEU A 53 0.97 6.59 -5.27
N CYS A 54 1.06 7.84 -5.79
CA CYS A 54 2.19 8.74 -5.56
C CYS A 54 1.71 10.06 -4.96
N TYR A 55 2.40 10.51 -3.91
CA TYR A 55 2.12 11.74 -3.17
C TYR A 55 3.34 12.63 -3.15
N MET A 56 3.16 13.94 -3.35
CA MET A 56 4.20 14.94 -3.27
C MET A 56 3.61 16.34 -3.02
N GLY A 57 4.28 17.16 -2.22
CA GLY A 57 3.92 18.56 -2.05
C GLY A 57 2.52 18.81 -1.45
N GLY A 58 2.00 17.89 -0.65
CA GLY A 58 0.68 18.00 -0.04
C GLY A 58 -0.45 17.33 -0.84
N GLU A 59 -0.20 16.88 -2.06
CA GLU A 59 -1.22 16.33 -2.96
C GLU A 59 -0.90 14.92 -3.49
N VAL A 60 -1.93 14.19 -3.88
CA VAL A 60 -1.83 12.94 -4.62
C VAL A 60 -1.64 13.29 -6.10
N ILE A 61 -0.45 12.99 -6.65
CA ILE A 61 -0.10 13.28 -8.06
C ILE A 61 -0.35 12.10 -9.00
N TYR A 62 -0.54 10.91 -8.45
CA TYR A 62 -0.89 9.71 -9.18
C TYR A 62 -1.74 8.80 -8.31
N CYS A 63 -2.81 8.25 -8.87
CA CYS A 63 -3.68 7.28 -8.21
C CYS A 63 -4.15 6.24 -9.24
N ASN A 64 -3.98 4.98 -8.90
CA ASN A 64 -4.41 3.84 -9.71
C ASN A 64 -5.23 2.88 -8.84
N PRO A 65 -6.53 3.17 -8.65
CA PRO A 65 -7.41 2.36 -7.81
C PRO A 65 -7.70 1.00 -8.44
N THR A 66 -7.94 0.02 -7.60
CA THR A 66 -8.52 -1.25 -8.03
C THR A 66 -10.01 -1.03 -8.32
N PRO A 67 -10.52 -1.45 -9.49
CA PRO A 67 -11.92 -1.28 -9.85
C PRO A 67 -12.88 -1.91 -8.82
N ALA A 68 -14.01 -1.27 -8.57
CA ALA A 68 -14.96 -1.71 -7.54
C ALA A 68 -15.48 -3.13 -7.78
N ASP A 69 -15.77 -3.50 -9.03
CA ASP A 69 -16.24 -4.84 -9.39
C ASP A 69 -15.17 -5.91 -9.11
N ASP A 70 -13.90 -5.59 -9.36
CA ASP A 70 -12.77 -6.48 -9.07
C ASP A 70 -12.58 -6.66 -7.55
N ILE A 71 -12.79 -5.59 -6.77
CA ILE A 71 -12.75 -5.64 -5.31
C ILE A 71 -13.86 -6.53 -4.78
N LEU A 72 -15.10 -6.35 -5.26
CA LEU A 72 -16.26 -7.14 -4.82
C LEU A 72 -16.13 -8.61 -5.24
N TYR A 73 -15.60 -8.88 -6.42
CA TYR A 73 -15.25 -10.22 -6.88
C TYR A 73 -14.25 -10.91 -5.95
N ALA A 74 -13.16 -10.23 -5.62
CA ALA A 74 -12.15 -10.78 -4.72
C ALA A 74 -12.69 -10.96 -3.29
N LEU A 75 -13.52 -10.02 -2.80
CA LEU A 75 -14.16 -10.11 -1.48
C LEU A 75 -15.02 -11.36 -1.35
N ASP A 76 -15.86 -11.67 -2.37
CA ASP A 76 -16.71 -12.86 -2.37
C ASP A 76 -15.90 -14.15 -2.22
N ILE A 77 -14.73 -14.23 -2.88
CA ILE A 77 -13.81 -15.36 -2.74
C ILE A 77 -13.20 -15.42 -1.34
N ILE A 78 -12.74 -14.27 -0.80
CA ILE A 78 -12.06 -14.19 0.48
C ILE A 78 -13.01 -14.53 1.63
N LYS A 79 -14.24 -13.99 1.64
CA LYS A 79 -15.24 -14.21 2.69
C LYS A 79 -15.68 -15.67 2.82
N ARG A 80 -15.50 -16.49 1.80
CA ARG A 80 -15.76 -17.94 1.85
C ARG A 80 -14.63 -18.74 2.50
N GLN A 81 -13.52 -18.12 2.82
CA GLN A 81 -12.37 -18.78 3.43
C GLN A 81 -12.35 -18.53 4.94
N LYS A 82 -12.09 -19.58 5.72
CA LYS A 82 -11.86 -19.45 7.15
C LYS A 82 -10.48 -18.83 7.40
N HIS A 83 -10.34 -18.13 8.50
CA HIS A 83 -9.09 -17.52 8.97
C HIS A 83 -8.54 -16.36 8.15
N LEU A 84 -9.25 -15.91 7.10
CA LEU A 84 -8.88 -14.77 6.27
C LEU A 84 -9.74 -13.55 6.60
N PHE A 85 -9.10 -12.43 6.86
CA PHE A 85 -9.73 -11.17 7.27
C PHE A 85 -9.35 -10.07 6.29
N PRO A 86 -10.25 -9.68 5.38
CA PRO A 86 -9.97 -8.62 4.42
C PRO A 86 -10.10 -7.24 5.05
N LEU A 87 -9.29 -6.32 4.54
CA LEU A 87 -9.47 -4.89 4.74
C LEU A 87 -9.21 -4.16 3.42
N TRP A 88 -9.85 -3.01 3.26
CA TRP A 88 -9.61 -2.11 2.13
C TRP A 88 -8.55 -1.08 2.47
N SER A 89 -7.47 -0.98 1.68
CA SER A 89 -6.56 0.15 1.74
C SER A 89 -7.05 1.24 0.81
N GLY A 90 -7.65 2.27 1.38
CA GLY A 90 -7.98 3.50 0.65
C GLY A 90 -6.83 4.51 0.67
N VAL A 91 -7.04 5.68 0.04
CA VAL A 91 -6.03 6.72 -0.07
C VAL A 91 -5.54 7.20 1.30
N ASP A 92 -6.47 7.52 2.21
CA ASP A 92 -6.15 8.09 3.52
C ASP A 92 -6.55 7.21 4.71
N CYS A 93 -7.35 6.17 4.46
CA CYS A 93 -7.89 5.33 5.52
C CYS A 93 -8.00 3.87 5.07
N ALA A 94 -7.78 2.93 5.98
CA ALA A 94 -8.15 1.54 5.78
C ALA A 94 -9.55 1.28 6.36
N TYR A 95 -10.29 0.37 5.73
CA TYR A 95 -11.66 0.01 6.13
C TYR A 95 -11.76 -1.49 6.38
N TYR A 96 -12.42 -1.89 7.46
CA TYR A 96 -12.65 -3.30 7.82
C TYR A 96 -14.02 -3.48 8.47
N ASP A 97 -14.60 -4.70 8.40
CA ASP A 97 -15.92 -5.02 8.96
C ASP A 97 -15.89 -6.17 9.97
N SER A 98 -14.71 -6.69 10.30
CA SER A 98 -14.56 -7.77 11.26
C SER A 98 -14.68 -7.27 12.71
N ASP A 99 -15.22 -8.13 13.61
CA ASP A 99 -15.23 -7.96 15.07
C ASP A 99 -14.25 -8.90 15.79
N ASP A 100 -13.37 -9.57 15.05
CA ASP A 100 -12.32 -10.43 15.60
C ASP A 100 -11.25 -9.60 16.32
N GLY A 101 -11.17 -9.74 17.63
CA GLY A 101 -10.26 -8.92 18.46
C GLY A 101 -8.78 -9.15 18.15
N MET A 102 -8.38 -10.35 17.68
CA MET A 102 -7.01 -10.62 17.28
C MET A 102 -6.66 -9.88 15.98
N PHE A 103 -7.59 -9.88 15.03
CA PHE A 103 -7.41 -9.12 13.79
C PHE A 103 -7.32 -7.62 14.09
N GLU A 104 -8.19 -7.08 14.95
CA GLU A 104 -8.14 -5.66 15.33
C GLU A 104 -6.80 -5.27 15.97
N GLU A 105 -6.26 -6.11 16.87
CA GLU A 105 -4.96 -5.86 17.50
C GLU A 105 -3.82 -5.80 16.45
N VAL A 106 -3.78 -6.75 15.52
CA VAL A 106 -2.78 -6.79 14.45
C VAL A 106 -2.95 -5.61 13.49
N LEU A 107 -4.21 -5.27 13.16
CA LEU A 107 -4.54 -4.14 12.31
C LEU A 107 -4.01 -2.82 12.87
N LEU A 108 -4.29 -2.52 14.13
CA LEU A 108 -3.85 -1.28 14.79
C LEU A 108 -2.33 -1.14 14.91
N ARG A 109 -1.60 -2.26 14.89
CA ARG A 109 -0.13 -2.25 14.80
C ARG A 109 0.38 -1.99 13.39
N SER A 110 -0.40 -2.38 12.38
CA SER A 110 0.01 -2.37 10.96
C SER A 110 -0.46 -1.13 10.21
N TYR A 111 -1.59 -0.54 10.61
CA TYR A 111 -2.24 0.59 9.96
C TYR A 111 -2.40 1.75 10.93
N SER A 112 -1.83 2.90 10.59
CA SER A 112 -1.92 4.10 11.44
C SER A 112 -3.26 4.84 11.31
N ASN A 113 -4.04 4.56 10.27
CA ASN A 113 -5.38 5.10 10.08
C ASN A 113 -6.30 4.01 9.54
N ALA A 114 -7.14 3.44 10.40
CA ALA A 114 -8.12 2.42 10.06
C ALA A 114 -9.47 2.72 10.69
N LYS A 115 -10.56 2.41 9.99
CA LYS A 115 -11.93 2.64 10.42
C LYS A 115 -12.76 1.38 10.23
N ARG A 116 -13.48 0.97 11.28
CA ARG A 116 -14.50 -0.06 11.18
C ARG A 116 -15.73 0.48 10.45
N VAL A 117 -16.30 -0.33 9.58
CA VAL A 117 -17.52 -0.06 8.81
C VAL A 117 -18.52 -1.19 9.02
N ASP A 118 -19.80 -0.93 8.73
CA ASP A 118 -20.85 -1.94 8.88
C ASP A 118 -20.66 -3.13 7.94
N ASN A 119 -20.23 -2.85 6.70
CA ASN A 119 -19.83 -3.86 5.74
C ASN A 119 -18.86 -3.27 4.70
N LEU A 120 -17.96 -4.11 4.20
CA LEU A 120 -16.95 -3.72 3.22
C LEU A 120 -17.53 -3.45 1.83
N GLU A 121 -18.65 -4.08 1.47
CA GLU A 121 -19.33 -3.87 0.18
C GLU A 121 -19.83 -2.44 0.02
N SER A 122 -20.36 -1.85 1.10
CA SER A 122 -20.81 -0.45 1.07
C SER A 122 -19.63 0.53 1.05
N ALA A 123 -18.53 0.19 1.71
CA ALA A 123 -17.35 1.05 1.75
C ALA A 123 -16.72 1.28 0.36
N VAL A 124 -16.77 0.28 -0.53
CA VAL A 124 -16.23 0.38 -1.91
C VAL A 124 -16.94 1.48 -2.70
N LYS A 125 -18.25 1.66 -2.52
CA LYS A 125 -19.05 2.62 -3.30
C LYS A 125 -18.68 4.08 -3.03
N ASN A 126 -18.17 4.37 -1.84
CA ASN A 126 -17.95 5.73 -1.36
C ASN A 126 -16.46 6.07 -1.18
N ASN A 127 -15.56 5.14 -1.49
CA ASN A 127 -14.14 5.32 -1.24
C ASN A 127 -13.30 4.83 -2.43
N THR A 128 -12.19 5.51 -2.68
CA THR A 128 -11.17 5.07 -3.63
C THR A 128 -10.30 4.01 -2.96
N ILE A 129 -10.43 2.76 -3.38
CA ILE A 129 -9.69 1.63 -2.83
C ILE A 129 -8.52 1.29 -3.75
N LEU A 130 -7.32 1.23 -3.19
CA LEU A 130 -6.08 0.96 -3.91
C LEU A 130 -5.75 -0.53 -3.94
N LYS A 131 -5.96 -1.21 -2.81
CA LYS A 131 -5.76 -2.67 -2.68
C LYS A 131 -6.64 -3.26 -1.59
N ILE A 132 -6.79 -4.57 -1.64
CA ILE A 132 -7.27 -5.41 -0.55
C ILE A 132 -6.03 -5.94 0.17
N SER A 133 -5.94 -5.76 1.48
CA SER A 133 -4.99 -6.51 2.30
C SER A 133 -5.77 -7.58 3.07
N VAL A 134 -5.24 -8.79 3.07
CA VAL A 134 -5.87 -9.94 3.73
C VAL A 134 -4.94 -10.39 4.84
N TRP A 135 -5.40 -10.30 6.08
CA TRP A 135 -4.71 -10.91 7.19
C TRP A 135 -5.13 -12.38 7.32
N ASP A 136 -4.16 -13.24 7.57
CA ASP A 136 -4.34 -14.67 7.74
C ASP A 136 -3.94 -15.08 9.17
N LYS A 137 -4.77 -15.83 9.88
CA LYS A 137 -4.40 -16.43 11.17
C LYS A 137 -3.28 -17.48 11.05
N LEU A 138 -2.96 -17.88 9.84
CA LEU A 138 -1.90 -18.83 9.48
C LEU A 138 -0.83 -18.11 8.66
N PRO A 139 0.35 -18.74 8.44
CA PRO A 139 1.35 -18.17 7.53
C PRO A 139 0.77 -17.96 6.13
N ALA A 140 0.72 -16.71 5.66
CA ALA A 140 0.05 -16.34 4.41
C ALA A 140 0.62 -17.03 3.18
N ALA A 141 1.93 -17.32 3.17
CA ALA A 141 2.57 -18.05 2.07
C ALA A 141 2.11 -19.50 1.95
N GLU A 142 1.75 -20.14 3.07
CA GLU A 142 1.32 -21.53 3.13
C GLU A 142 -0.21 -21.67 2.98
N HIS A 143 -0.99 -20.72 3.50
CA HIS A 143 -2.44 -20.81 3.51
C HIS A 143 -3.10 -19.83 2.54
N ALA A 144 -3.10 -18.50 2.81
CA ALA A 144 -3.80 -17.52 1.96
C ALA A 144 -3.34 -17.59 0.49
N ALA A 145 -2.04 -17.72 0.23
CA ALA A 145 -1.51 -17.80 -1.13
C ALA A 145 -2.02 -19.05 -1.86
N GLY A 146 -1.99 -20.21 -1.20
CA GLY A 146 -2.47 -21.47 -1.76
C GLY A 146 -3.97 -21.47 -2.07
N VAL A 147 -4.76 -20.72 -1.29
CA VAL A 147 -6.22 -20.65 -1.43
C VAL A 147 -6.65 -19.55 -2.39
N LEU A 148 -6.05 -18.38 -2.35
CA LEU A 148 -6.52 -17.18 -3.08
C LEU A 148 -5.89 -17.06 -4.47
N ILE A 149 -4.58 -17.31 -4.65
CA ILE A 149 -3.90 -17.15 -5.94
C ILE A 149 -4.55 -18.01 -7.05
N PRO A 150 -4.93 -19.28 -6.81
CA PRO A 150 -5.60 -20.08 -7.85
C PRO A 150 -7.00 -19.57 -8.22
N LYS A 151 -7.68 -18.88 -7.31
CA LYS A 151 -9.09 -18.48 -7.45
C LYS A 151 -9.25 -17.04 -7.95
N ILE A 152 -8.42 -16.10 -7.49
CA ILE A 152 -8.49 -14.71 -7.91
C ILE A 152 -7.76 -14.55 -9.24
N LYS A 153 -8.49 -14.16 -10.30
CA LYS A 153 -7.98 -13.98 -11.65
C LYS A 153 -8.10 -12.51 -12.07
N GLY A 154 -7.19 -12.05 -12.93
CA GLY A 154 -7.18 -10.67 -13.41
C GLY A 154 -6.70 -9.62 -12.40
N LEU A 155 -6.27 -10.06 -11.22
CA LEU A 155 -5.70 -9.23 -10.17
C LEU A 155 -4.35 -9.78 -9.73
N ARG A 156 -3.44 -8.89 -9.41
CA ARG A 156 -2.16 -9.26 -8.81
C ARG A 156 -2.36 -9.63 -7.35
N THR A 157 -1.96 -10.85 -7.01
CA THR A 157 -2.03 -11.39 -5.65
C THR A 157 -0.62 -11.68 -5.18
N LYS A 158 -0.19 -11.09 -4.06
CA LYS A 158 1.19 -11.18 -3.55
C LYS A 158 1.20 -11.32 -2.02
N VAL A 159 2.03 -12.24 -1.52
CA VAL A 159 2.36 -12.29 -0.09
C VAL A 159 3.19 -11.05 0.27
N SER A 160 2.70 -10.25 1.21
CA SER A 160 3.30 -8.97 1.62
C SER A 160 3.90 -9.00 3.03
N GLY A 161 3.70 -10.09 3.76
CA GLY A 161 4.25 -10.31 5.10
C GLY A 161 4.08 -11.76 5.54
N TYR A 162 4.48 -12.08 6.77
CA TYR A 162 4.35 -13.44 7.30
C TYR A 162 2.88 -13.90 7.31
N ASP A 163 1.99 -13.03 7.71
CA ASP A 163 0.54 -13.24 7.90
C ASP A 163 -0.32 -12.33 7.00
N TRP A 164 0.29 -11.71 5.96
CA TRP A 164 -0.37 -10.78 5.07
C TRP A 164 -0.25 -11.15 3.60
N LEU A 165 -1.35 -10.97 2.87
CA LEU A 165 -1.43 -11.10 1.42
C LEU A 165 -2.15 -9.88 0.86
N ASP A 166 -1.60 -9.27 -0.19
CA ASP A 166 -2.21 -8.13 -0.90
C ASP A 166 -2.82 -8.57 -2.23
N VAL A 167 -3.98 -8.00 -2.56
CA VAL A 167 -4.66 -8.15 -3.85
C VAL A 167 -4.93 -6.77 -4.42
N CYS A 168 -4.50 -6.50 -5.64
CA CYS A 168 -4.69 -5.21 -6.30
C CYS A 168 -4.77 -5.38 -7.82
N THR A 169 -5.12 -4.30 -8.52
CA THR A 169 -5.05 -4.30 -10.00
C THR A 169 -3.64 -4.67 -10.48
N GLU A 170 -3.53 -5.42 -11.57
CA GLU A 170 -2.23 -5.77 -12.18
C GLU A 170 -1.44 -4.52 -12.60
N SER A 171 -2.13 -3.44 -12.88
CA SER A 171 -1.52 -2.17 -13.28
C SER A 171 -0.92 -1.36 -12.14
N ALA A 172 -1.19 -1.70 -10.86
CA ALA A 172 -0.55 -1.05 -9.71
C ALA A 172 0.94 -1.45 -9.67
N ASP A 173 1.81 -0.51 -9.97
CA ASP A 173 3.23 -0.74 -10.19
C ASP A 173 4.06 0.47 -9.75
N LYS A 174 5.13 0.24 -8.97
CA LYS A 174 6.00 1.31 -8.45
C LYS A 174 6.69 2.09 -9.58
N GLY A 175 7.04 1.41 -10.69
CA GLY A 175 7.63 2.05 -11.86
C GLY A 175 6.66 3.00 -12.55
N LYS A 176 5.36 2.62 -12.68
CA LYS A 176 4.34 3.52 -13.23
C LYS A 176 4.12 4.76 -12.34
N ALA A 177 4.08 4.57 -11.02
CA ALA A 177 3.99 5.68 -10.08
C ALA A 177 5.24 6.57 -10.16
N LEU A 178 6.44 5.99 -10.34
CA LEU A 178 7.68 6.72 -10.57
C LEU A 178 7.64 7.49 -11.90
N CYS A 179 7.12 6.90 -12.98
CA CYS A 179 6.96 7.60 -14.26
C CYS A 179 6.07 8.85 -14.11
N ALA A 180 4.96 8.76 -13.37
CA ALA A 180 4.10 9.91 -13.10
C ALA A 180 4.84 11.00 -12.29
N LEU A 181 5.66 10.60 -11.31
CA LEU A 181 6.51 11.52 -10.55
C LEU A 181 7.55 12.19 -11.44
N MET A 182 8.22 11.43 -12.30
CA MET A 182 9.21 11.97 -13.26
C MET A 182 8.58 13.02 -14.18
N GLN A 183 7.38 12.74 -14.70
CA GLN A 183 6.62 13.71 -15.51
C GLN A 183 6.31 14.99 -14.73
N LYS A 184 5.87 14.87 -13.46
CA LYS A 184 5.59 16.01 -12.58
C LYS A 184 6.84 16.85 -12.32
N LEU A 185 8.01 16.20 -12.19
CA LEU A 185 9.31 16.86 -11.95
C LEU A 185 10.00 17.34 -13.21
N GLY A 186 9.55 16.95 -14.42
CA GLY A 186 10.20 17.29 -15.67
C GLY A 186 11.57 16.62 -15.85
N ILE A 187 11.79 15.42 -15.28
CA ILE A 187 13.05 14.68 -15.34
C ILE A 187 12.93 13.42 -16.20
N THR A 188 14.07 12.89 -16.64
CA THR A 188 14.18 11.67 -17.43
C THR A 188 14.66 10.49 -16.57
N LYS A 189 14.58 9.27 -17.09
CA LYS A 189 15.02 8.05 -16.39
C LYS A 189 16.53 8.05 -16.10
N GLU A 190 17.32 8.70 -16.95
CA GLU A 190 18.78 8.85 -16.79
C GLU A 190 19.14 9.72 -15.58
N GLN A 191 18.19 10.50 -15.08
CA GLN A 191 18.34 11.32 -13.87
C GLN A 191 17.81 10.62 -12.61
N CYS A 192 17.40 9.35 -12.71
CA CYS A 192 16.87 8.57 -11.62
C CYS A 192 17.83 7.47 -11.19
N VAL A 193 17.92 7.25 -9.87
CA VAL A 193 18.61 6.10 -9.28
C VAL A 193 17.64 5.37 -8.37
N ALA A 194 17.55 4.06 -8.49
CA ALA A 194 16.72 3.22 -7.63
C ALA A 194 17.56 2.23 -6.82
N PHE A 195 17.17 2.03 -5.58
CA PHE A 195 17.76 1.03 -4.68
C PHE A 195 16.65 0.10 -4.19
N GLY A 196 16.90 -1.18 -4.14
CA GLY A 196 15.94 -2.18 -3.66
C GLY A 196 16.63 -3.49 -3.30
N ASP A 197 15.99 -4.23 -2.43
CA ASP A 197 16.39 -5.56 -1.99
C ASP A 197 15.56 -6.66 -2.62
N HIS A 198 14.56 -6.29 -3.45
CA HIS A 198 13.63 -7.20 -4.10
C HIS A 198 13.33 -6.78 -5.54
N MET A 199 13.18 -7.75 -6.43
CA MET A 199 12.76 -7.56 -7.82
C MET A 199 11.22 -7.49 -7.89
N ASP A 200 10.66 -6.35 -7.50
CA ASP A 200 9.20 -6.10 -7.53
C ASP A 200 8.82 -5.27 -8.76
#